data_06404b94f477bfe4fca34e235233fe6d
#
_entry.id   06404b94f477bfe4fca34e235233fe6d
#
_cell.length_a   1.000
_cell.length_b   1.000
_cell.length_c   1.000
_cell.angle_alpha   90.00
_cell.angle_beta   90.00
_cell.angle_gamma   90.00
#
_symmetry.space_group_name_H-M   'P 1'
#
loop_
_entity.id
_entity.type
_entity.pdbx_description
1 polymer ?
#
loop_
_entity_poly.entity_id
_entity_poly.type
_entity_poly.pdbx_seq_one_letter_code
_entity_poly.pdbx_strand_id
1 'polypeptide(L)'
;MTRTFLTRLIGTGLLVLLSSMSAAFSPEPSESELESKAHYNDPLPTTVLVRVVAHRSLVLGHEVGGARVTITDVATGQLLASGSQQGEPGDQTQIMRTPHLMDEPVYSSRPAAAFSATLELSRPTLVEITAEGPLAYPQALQRASTTVLLIPGHDLTNDGIVLHLYGYLVQVEHPKPGEPLIAKEDVMLRASVRTLSGALVRPHSDWDSRKMHIYAELLIGDRIVERLQMFYAGEKSRFEAPFFVPISKDAPDGMTLRVIVADVSTGNFGVASAQYPVLSERLRPRKN
;
A
#
# COMPACT_ATOMS: atom_id res chain seq x y z
N MET A 1 -96.79 -50.70 9.73
CA MET A 1 -97.17 -50.21 11.09
C MET A 1 -96.77 -48.78 11.18
N THR A 2 -97.66 -47.88 10.87
CA THR A 2 -98.37 -47.00 11.85
C THR A 2 -97.39 -46.04 12.55
N ARG A 3 -97.46 -44.78 12.49
CA ARG A 3 -98.47 -43.68 12.52
C ARG A 3 -97.65 -42.38 12.50
N THR A 4 -97.92 -41.40 11.71
CA THR A 4 -98.93 -40.32 11.76
C THR A 4 -98.59 -39.12 12.64
N PHE A 5 -98.64 -37.92 12.01
CA PHE A 5 -98.99 -36.55 12.48
C PHE A 5 -97.88 -35.79 13.31
N LEU A 6 -97.70 -34.52 13.14
CA LEU A 6 -98.56 -33.42 12.94
C LEU A 6 -97.84 -32.13 12.52
N THR A 7 -98.39 -31.39 11.67
CA THR A 7 -98.18 -30.04 11.22
C THR A 7 -98.03 -29.01 12.37
N ARG A 8 -97.14 -28.02 12.20
CA ARG A 8 -97.50 -26.62 12.46
C ARG A 8 -96.56 -25.64 11.76
N LEU A 9 -97.20 -24.77 11.00
CA LEU A 9 -96.78 -23.56 10.36
C LEU A 9 -96.42 -22.48 11.39
N ILE A 10 -95.67 -21.48 10.97
CA ILE A 10 -95.53 -20.04 11.34
C ILE A 10 -94.03 -19.78 11.59
N GLY A 11 -93.32 -18.91 10.92
CA GLY A 11 -93.53 -17.60 10.53
C GLY A 11 -92.18 -17.00 10.04
N THR A 12 -92.33 -16.20 9.05
CA THR A 12 -91.45 -15.21 8.47
C THR A 12 -90.34 -14.61 9.39
N GLY A 13 -89.14 -14.58 8.86
CA GLY A 13 -88.10 -13.74 9.40
C GLY A 13 -86.80 -13.78 8.52
N LEU A 14 -86.91 -13.05 7.41
CA LEU A 14 -85.72 -12.83 6.53
C LEU A 14 -84.81 -11.85 7.24
N LEU A 15 -83.72 -12.39 7.88
CA LEU A 15 -82.67 -11.56 8.46
C LEU A 15 -81.58 -11.42 7.41
N VAL A 16 -81.52 -10.29 6.73
CA VAL A 16 -80.41 -9.90 5.85
C VAL A 16 -79.28 -9.44 6.74
N LEU A 17 -78.26 -10.29 6.89
CA LEU A 17 -76.98 -9.93 7.47
C LEU A 17 -76.18 -9.13 6.42
N LEU A 18 -76.22 -7.79 6.54
CA LEU A 18 -75.25 -6.90 5.91
C LEU A 18 -73.91 -7.13 6.60
N SER A 19 -73.02 -7.92 6.00
CA SER A 19 -71.67 -7.87 6.34
C SER A 19 -71.01 -6.58 5.86
N SER A 20 -70.84 -5.64 6.75
CA SER A 20 -70.00 -4.43 6.51
C SER A 20 -68.60 -4.86 6.35
N MET A 21 -68.10 -4.93 5.12
CA MET A 21 -66.68 -4.93 4.82
C MET A 21 -66.10 -3.58 5.29
N SER A 22 -65.58 -3.52 6.50
CA SER A 22 -64.67 -2.45 6.92
C SER A 22 -63.42 -2.59 6.08
N ALA A 23 -63.30 -1.82 4.99
CA ALA A 23 -62.03 -1.56 4.35
C ALA A 23 -61.16 -0.89 5.41
N ALA A 24 -60.14 -1.59 5.89
CA ALA A 24 -59.10 -1.01 6.71
C ALA A 24 -58.39 0.06 5.86
N PHE A 25 -58.80 1.32 6.07
CA PHE A 25 -58.10 2.46 5.52
C PHE A 25 -56.78 2.55 6.26
N SER A 26 -55.70 2.09 5.60
CA SER A 26 -54.34 2.39 6.10
C SER A 26 -54.16 3.90 6.01
N PRO A 27 -53.91 4.58 7.12
CA PRO A 27 -53.69 6.02 7.06
C PRO A 27 -52.51 6.31 6.11
N GLU A 28 -52.66 7.26 5.24
CA GLU A 28 -51.52 7.79 4.47
C GLU A 28 -50.46 8.24 5.48
N PRO A 29 -49.18 7.95 5.19
CA PRO A 29 -48.10 8.35 6.09
C PRO A 29 -48.11 9.87 6.24
N SER A 30 -48.01 10.34 7.47
CA SER A 30 -48.00 11.79 7.76
C SER A 30 -46.78 12.44 7.11
N GLU A 31 -46.88 13.74 6.77
CA GLU A 31 -45.72 14.51 6.24
C GLU A 31 -44.48 14.37 7.12
N SER A 32 -44.61 14.25 8.44
CA SER A 32 -43.51 13.99 9.38
C SER A 32 -42.90 12.60 9.23
N GLU A 33 -43.68 11.57 8.81
CA GLU A 33 -43.11 10.24 8.51
C GLU A 33 -42.45 10.19 7.13
N LEU A 34 -42.90 11.00 6.18
CA LEU A 34 -42.28 11.19 4.88
C LEU A 34 -40.98 11.99 5.01
N GLU A 35 -40.94 13.04 5.83
CA GLU A 35 -39.76 13.79 6.16
C GLU A 35 -38.72 12.91 6.92
N SER A 36 -39.19 12.09 7.89
CA SER A 36 -38.33 11.14 8.59
C SER A 36 -37.70 10.10 7.64
N LYS A 37 -38.44 9.63 6.63
CA LYS A 37 -37.94 8.71 5.61
C LYS A 37 -36.96 9.38 4.61
N ALA A 38 -37.12 10.69 4.35
CA ALA A 38 -36.20 11.44 3.50
C ALA A 38 -34.80 11.48 4.13
N HIS A 39 -34.68 11.62 5.44
CA HIS A 39 -33.41 11.68 6.15
C HIS A 39 -32.59 10.37 6.09
N TYR A 40 -33.21 9.21 5.87
CA TYR A 40 -32.49 7.93 5.74
C TYR A 40 -31.64 7.81 4.45
N ASN A 41 -31.88 8.62 3.45
CA ASN A 41 -31.16 8.63 2.19
C ASN A 41 -30.15 9.78 2.07
N ASP A 42 -30.08 10.66 3.07
CA ASP A 42 -29.14 11.75 3.06
C ASP A 42 -27.71 11.19 3.17
N PRO A 43 -26.75 11.73 2.41
CA PRO A 43 -25.36 11.36 2.55
C PRO A 43 -24.86 11.64 3.97
N LEU A 44 -24.16 10.68 4.55
CA LEU A 44 -23.51 10.82 5.85
C LEU A 44 -22.00 10.92 5.68
N PRO A 45 -21.36 11.89 6.32
CA PRO A 45 -19.91 11.99 6.30
C PRO A 45 -19.30 10.74 6.93
N THR A 46 -18.31 10.17 6.24
CA THR A 46 -17.63 8.94 6.63
C THR A 46 -16.14 9.16 6.46
N THR A 47 -15.42 9.23 7.56
CA THR A 47 -13.97 9.49 7.55
C THR A 47 -13.19 8.20 7.42
N VAL A 48 -12.31 8.15 6.42
CA VAL A 48 -11.41 7.04 6.18
C VAL A 48 -9.98 7.50 6.35
N LEU A 49 -9.27 6.88 7.28
CA LEU A 49 -7.84 7.06 7.46
C LEU A 49 -7.08 5.91 6.77
N VAL A 50 -6.07 6.24 5.98
CA VAL A 50 -5.23 5.26 5.30
C VAL A 50 -3.78 5.48 5.69
N ARG A 51 -3.09 4.39 6.05
CA ARG A 51 -1.65 4.38 6.31
C ARG A 51 -0.93 3.43 5.37
N VAL A 52 0.12 3.95 4.76
CA VAL A 52 1.00 3.19 3.86
C VAL A 52 2.31 2.92 4.59
N VAL A 53 2.61 1.66 4.78
CA VAL A 53 3.70 1.19 5.63
C VAL A 53 4.68 0.38 4.79
N ALA A 54 5.98 0.59 4.99
CA ALA A 54 6.98 -0.32 4.46
C ALA A 54 6.88 -1.66 5.22
N HIS A 55 6.75 -2.76 4.50
CA HIS A 55 6.59 -4.06 5.14
C HIS A 55 7.76 -4.37 6.08
N ARG A 56 7.43 -4.74 7.34
CA ARG A 56 8.41 -4.94 8.41
C ARG A 56 9.27 -3.72 8.70
N SER A 57 8.72 -2.51 8.51
CA SER A 57 9.39 -1.26 8.80
C SER A 57 8.38 -0.18 9.25
N LEU A 58 8.70 1.07 9.05
CA LEU A 58 7.92 2.21 9.51
C LEU A 58 6.93 2.69 8.44
N VAL A 59 6.09 3.62 8.82
CA VAL A 59 5.18 4.32 7.89
C VAL A 59 6.01 5.11 6.88
N LEU A 60 5.56 5.21 5.62
CA LEU A 60 6.22 6.04 4.62
C LEU A 60 6.03 7.52 4.96
N GLY A 61 7.08 8.13 5.52
CA GLY A 61 7.09 9.53 5.90
C GLY A 61 7.52 10.47 4.78
N HIS A 62 7.57 11.77 5.11
CA HIS A 62 7.94 12.83 4.15
C HIS A 62 9.37 12.68 3.59
N GLU A 63 10.31 12.09 4.33
CA GLU A 63 11.70 11.87 3.88
C GLU A 63 11.82 11.01 2.62
N VAL A 64 10.86 10.09 2.44
CA VAL A 64 10.78 9.26 1.24
C VAL A 64 9.71 9.73 0.25
N GLY A 65 9.16 10.93 0.47
CA GLY A 65 8.10 11.53 -0.34
C GLY A 65 6.72 11.00 -0.03
N GLY A 66 6.55 10.20 1.03
CA GLY A 66 5.28 9.59 1.39
C GLY A 66 4.75 8.62 0.32
N ALA A 67 3.43 8.55 0.24
CA ALA A 67 2.73 7.71 -0.74
C ALA A 67 1.51 8.45 -1.30
N ARG A 68 1.16 8.19 -2.55
CA ARG A 68 -0.12 8.59 -3.15
C ARG A 68 -1.18 7.56 -2.78
N VAL A 69 -2.34 8.04 -2.34
CA VAL A 69 -3.50 7.20 -2.02
C VAL A 69 -4.67 7.60 -2.90
N THR A 70 -5.40 6.63 -3.40
CA THR A 70 -6.67 6.81 -4.12
C THR A 70 -7.73 5.90 -3.55
N ILE A 71 -8.97 6.40 -3.45
CA ILE A 71 -10.15 5.64 -3.03
C ILE A 71 -11.16 5.69 -4.17
N THR A 72 -11.53 4.53 -4.70
CA THR A 72 -12.40 4.39 -5.87
C THR A 72 -13.58 3.49 -5.54
N ASP A 73 -14.79 3.87 -5.91
CA ASP A 73 -15.98 3.00 -5.85
C ASP A 73 -15.81 1.83 -6.83
N VAL A 74 -15.86 0.61 -6.31
CA VAL A 74 -15.66 -0.61 -7.13
C VAL A 74 -16.78 -0.82 -8.14
N ALA A 75 -18.01 -0.44 -7.79
CA ALA A 75 -19.19 -0.67 -8.63
C ALA A 75 -19.25 0.30 -9.83
N THR A 76 -18.82 1.55 -9.63
CA THR A 76 -18.93 2.62 -10.63
C THR A 76 -17.61 3.00 -11.27
N GLY A 77 -16.47 2.66 -10.65
CA GLY A 77 -15.15 3.14 -11.04
C GLY A 77 -14.91 4.62 -10.72
N GLN A 78 -15.82 5.26 -10.01
CA GLN A 78 -15.69 6.66 -9.64
C GLN A 78 -14.59 6.87 -8.61
N LEU A 79 -13.71 7.84 -8.87
CA LEU A 79 -12.74 8.31 -7.88
C LEU A 79 -13.46 9.11 -6.79
N LEU A 80 -13.45 8.61 -5.56
CA LEU A 80 -14.10 9.24 -4.40
C LEU A 80 -13.14 10.18 -3.67
N ALA A 81 -11.88 9.81 -3.54
CA ALA A 81 -10.84 10.65 -2.94
C ALA A 81 -9.45 10.29 -3.48
N SER A 82 -8.56 11.28 -3.49
CA SER A 82 -7.15 11.10 -3.81
C SER A 82 -6.30 12.13 -3.09
N GLY A 83 -5.11 11.72 -2.67
CA GLY A 83 -4.15 12.63 -2.03
C GLY A 83 -2.85 11.93 -1.69
N SER A 84 -2.01 12.63 -0.95
CA SER A 84 -0.71 12.12 -0.52
C SER A 84 -0.69 11.89 0.98
N GLN A 85 -0.21 10.73 1.40
CA GLN A 85 0.17 10.48 2.78
C GLN A 85 1.38 11.34 3.12
N GLN A 86 1.27 12.13 4.18
CA GLN A 86 2.33 13.00 4.68
C GLN A 86 2.44 12.90 6.19
N GLY A 87 3.62 13.22 6.72
CA GLY A 87 3.94 13.22 8.14
C GLY A 87 5.21 12.46 8.45
N GLU A 88 5.40 12.10 9.71
CA GLU A 88 6.55 11.38 10.20
C GLU A 88 6.44 9.86 10.01
N PRO A 89 7.57 9.12 10.02
CA PRO A 89 7.54 7.66 9.85
C PRO A 89 6.95 6.90 11.06
N GLY A 90 6.61 7.60 12.15
CA GLY A 90 6.11 7.00 13.39
C GLY A 90 7.23 6.66 14.38
N ASP A 91 6.83 6.19 15.57
CA ASP A 91 7.77 5.79 16.62
C ASP A 91 8.30 4.38 16.37
N GLN A 92 9.61 4.29 16.09
CA GLN A 92 10.26 3.01 15.78
C GLN A 92 10.16 2.00 16.94
N THR A 93 10.31 2.46 18.19
CA THR A 93 10.25 1.55 19.34
C THR A 93 8.86 0.95 19.48
N GLN A 94 7.82 1.77 19.35
CA GLN A 94 6.46 1.33 19.40
C GLN A 94 6.15 0.36 18.24
N ILE A 95 6.44 0.74 17.00
CA ILE A 95 6.07 -0.05 15.82
C ILE A 95 6.85 -1.37 15.76
N MET A 96 8.16 -1.36 16.08
CA MET A 96 9.03 -2.49 15.81
C MET A 96 9.35 -3.36 17.03
N ARG A 97 9.20 -2.85 18.24
CA ARG A 97 9.72 -3.52 19.45
C ARG A 97 8.70 -3.73 20.55
N THR A 98 7.63 -2.91 20.60
CA THR A 98 6.59 -3.05 21.61
C THR A 98 5.63 -4.16 21.24
N PRO A 99 5.37 -5.15 22.09
CA PRO A 99 4.29 -6.10 21.87
C PRO A 99 2.94 -5.37 21.86
N HIS A 100 2.09 -5.68 20.91
CA HIS A 100 0.75 -5.12 20.79
C HIS A 100 -0.31 -6.20 20.98
N LEU A 101 -1.38 -5.85 21.69
CA LEU A 101 -2.59 -6.62 21.70
C LEU A 101 -3.36 -6.42 20.37
N MET A 102 -4.27 -7.34 20.07
CA MET A 102 -4.97 -7.34 18.76
C MET A 102 -5.75 -6.03 18.51
N ASP A 103 -6.26 -5.39 19.57
CA ASP A 103 -7.08 -4.18 19.47
C ASP A 103 -6.31 -2.89 19.79
N GLU A 104 -5.01 -2.98 20.04
CA GLU A 104 -4.19 -1.79 20.31
C GLU A 104 -3.69 -1.17 19.00
N PRO A 105 -3.86 0.16 18.84
CA PRO A 105 -3.33 0.85 17.66
C PRO A 105 -1.81 0.88 17.68
N VAL A 106 -1.21 0.48 16.56
CA VAL A 106 0.25 0.39 16.38
C VAL A 106 0.83 1.68 15.83
N TYR A 107 0.11 2.32 14.90
CA TYR A 107 0.62 3.45 14.11
C TYR A 107 0.06 4.80 14.54
N SER A 108 -0.93 4.85 15.44
CA SER A 108 -1.63 6.09 15.85
C SER A 108 -0.93 6.88 16.94
N SER A 109 0.14 6.35 17.55
CA SER A 109 0.90 7.04 18.59
C SER A 109 1.78 8.13 18.00
N ARG A 110 1.34 9.38 18.15
CA ARG A 110 1.94 10.60 17.58
C ARG A 110 1.83 10.69 16.06
N PRO A 111 2.17 11.84 15.43
CA PRO A 111 1.77 12.15 14.06
C PRO A 111 2.51 11.28 13.04
N ALA A 112 2.30 9.96 13.12
CA ALA A 112 2.69 9.07 12.05
C ALA A 112 1.91 9.47 10.79
N ALA A 113 2.60 9.46 9.66
CA ALA A 113 2.05 9.84 8.38
C ALA A 113 0.76 9.08 8.08
N ALA A 114 -0.23 9.78 7.55
CA ALA A 114 -1.51 9.22 7.14
C ALA A 114 -2.11 10.05 6.00
N PHE A 115 -2.99 9.44 5.24
CA PHE A 115 -3.94 10.11 4.37
C PHE A 115 -5.34 10.00 5.00
N SER A 116 -6.05 11.12 5.10
CA SER A 116 -7.41 11.16 5.62
C SER A 116 -8.35 11.76 4.58
N ALA A 117 -9.49 11.13 4.38
CA ALA A 117 -10.56 11.63 3.53
C ALA A 117 -11.91 11.46 4.20
N THR A 118 -12.78 12.46 4.08
CA THR A 118 -14.19 12.36 4.47
C THR A 118 -15.03 12.23 3.20
N LEU A 119 -15.79 11.15 3.12
CA LEU A 119 -16.63 10.79 1.98
C LEU A 119 -18.09 10.97 2.37
N GLU A 120 -18.88 11.56 1.49
CA GLU A 120 -20.34 11.67 1.66
C GLU A 120 -21.01 10.42 1.06
N LEU A 121 -21.39 9.49 1.92
CA LEU A 121 -21.97 8.21 1.51
C LEU A 121 -23.44 8.12 1.91
N SER A 122 -24.33 7.78 0.94
CA SER A 122 -25.76 7.56 1.17
C SER A 122 -26.12 6.08 1.29
N ARG A 123 -25.18 5.17 1.00
CA ARG A 123 -25.36 3.71 1.05
C ARG A 123 -24.05 3.00 1.37
N PRO A 124 -24.10 1.75 1.85
CA PRO A 124 -22.92 0.92 1.95
C PRO A 124 -22.20 0.84 0.60
N THR A 125 -20.93 1.21 0.56
CA THR A 125 -20.14 1.33 -0.67
C THR A 125 -18.86 0.50 -0.56
N LEU A 126 -18.67 -0.45 -1.48
CA LEU A 126 -17.42 -1.18 -1.59
C LEU A 126 -16.41 -0.31 -2.34
N VAL A 127 -15.30 0.00 -1.70
CA VAL A 127 -14.25 0.83 -2.28
C VAL A 127 -12.96 0.03 -2.46
N GLU A 128 -12.22 0.34 -3.53
CA GLU A 128 -10.82 -0.04 -3.67
C GLU A 128 -9.94 1.11 -3.20
N ILE A 129 -9.04 0.82 -2.26
CA ILE A 129 -8.03 1.76 -1.77
C ILE A 129 -6.70 1.32 -2.34
N THR A 130 -6.07 2.18 -3.13
CA THR A 130 -4.76 1.93 -3.74
C THR A 130 -3.74 2.90 -3.20
N ALA A 131 -2.54 2.41 -2.92
CA ALA A 131 -1.39 3.21 -2.50
C ALA A 131 -0.19 2.97 -3.42
N GLU A 132 0.53 4.03 -3.77
CA GLU A 132 1.79 4.01 -4.52
C GLU A 132 2.85 4.83 -3.79
N GLY A 133 4.00 4.26 -3.57
CA GLY A 133 5.15 4.92 -2.90
C GLY A 133 6.39 4.03 -2.88
N PRO A 134 7.50 4.55 -2.41
CA PRO A 134 7.77 5.93 -1.96
C PRO A 134 7.95 6.90 -3.14
N LEU A 135 7.33 8.09 -3.07
CA LEU A 135 7.26 8.99 -4.22
C LEU A 135 8.59 9.71 -4.55
N ALA A 136 9.48 9.86 -3.57
CA ALA A 136 10.81 10.45 -3.81
C ALA A 136 11.79 9.49 -4.52
N TYR A 137 11.43 8.21 -4.67
CA TYR A 137 12.28 7.17 -5.25
C TYR A 137 11.55 6.41 -6.37
N PRO A 138 11.39 7.00 -7.57
CA PRO A 138 10.64 6.38 -8.67
C PRO A 138 11.15 4.98 -9.06
N GLN A 139 12.46 4.73 -8.91
CA GLN A 139 13.08 3.42 -9.18
C GLN A 139 12.68 2.32 -8.18
N ALA A 140 12.15 2.70 -7.02
CA ALA A 140 11.70 1.79 -5.97
C ALA A 140 10.19 1.88 -5.72
N LEU A 141 9.44 2.49 -6.65
CA LEU A 141 8.00 2.66 -6.53
C LEU A 141 7.30 1.31 -6.44
N GLN A 142 6.48 1.13 -5.43
CA GLN A 142 5.65 -0.04 -5.20
C GLN A 142 4.18 0.35 -5.17
N ARG A 143 3.31 -0.61 -5.42
CA ARG A 143 1.85 -0.44 -5.36
C ARG A 143 1.21 -1.55 -4.55
N ALA A 144 0.24 -1.17 -3.72
CA ALA A 144 -0.64 -2.10 -3.04
C ALA A 144 -2.08 -1.60 -3.12
N SER A 145 -3.05 -2.52 -3.12
CA SER A 145 -4.47 -2.19 -3.02
C SER A 145 -5.20 -3.16 -2.11
N THR A 146 -6.32 -2.70 -1.58
CA THR A 146 -7.29 -3.53 -0.83
C THR A 146 -8.70 -3.03 -1.11
N THR A 147 -9.67 -3.91 -0.93
CA THR A 147 -11.09 -3.54 -1.01
C THR A 147 -11.70 -3.56 0.39
N VAL A 148 -12.49 -2.54 0.70
CA VAL A 148 -13.15 -2.37 2.00
C VAL A 148 -14.59 -1.91 1.78
N LEU A 149 -15.52 -2.46 2.54
CA LEU A 149 -16.90 -1.98 2.58
C LEU A 149 -16.99 -0.82 3.57
N LEU A 150 -17.37 0.36 3.08
CA LEU A 150 -17.65 1.52 3.90
C LEU A 150 -19.14 1.60 4.21
N ILE A 151 -19.46 1.90 5.45
CA ILE A 151 -20.84 2.10 5.92
C ILE A 151 -21.04 3.58 6.24
N PRO A 152 -22.08 4.24 5.71
CA PRO A 152 -22.35 5.65 5.97
C PRO A 152 -22.33 6.00 7.46
N GLY A 153 -21.62 7.06 7.83
CA GLY A 153 -21.52 7.53 9.21
C GLY A 153 -20.63 6.67 10.16
N HIS A 154 -19.95 5.65 9.63
CA HIS A 154 -19.05 4.80 10.43
C HIS A 154 -17.58 5.06 10.02
N ASP A 155 -16.91 5.86 10.83
CA ASP A 155 -15.54 6.28 10.58
C ASP A 155 -14.55 5.13 10.76
N LEU A 156 -13.57 5.04 9.86
CA LEU A 156 -12.41 4.15 9.98
C LEU A 156 -11.18 4.99 10.35
N THR A 157 -11.01 5.19 11.65
CA THR A 157 -9.94 5.98 12.28
C THR A 157 -8.98 5.09 13.08
N ASN A 158 -8.27 5.61 14.07
CA ASN A 158 -7.19 4.94 14.80
C ASN A 158 -6.03 4.60 13.86
N ASP A 159 -5.70 3.34 13.66
CA ASP A 159 -4.73 2.94 12.64
C ASP A 159 -5.29 3.07 11.22
N GLY A 160 -6.61 3.08 11.08
CA GLY A 160 -7.27 3.15 9.78
C GLY A 160 -7.04 1.90 8.93
N ILE A 161 -7.03 2.09 7.62
CA ILE A 161 -6.69 1.03 6.67
C ILE A 161 -5.19 1.04 6.42
N VAL A 162 -4.50 -0.06 6.76
CA VAL A 162 -3.05 -0.19 6.62
C VAL A 162 -2.71 -0.97 5.35
N LEU A 163 -1.94 -0.33 4.44
CA LEU A 163 -1.42 -0.93 3.23
C LEU A 163 0.09 -1.13 3.34
N HIS A 164 0.56 -2.35 3.10
CA HIS A 164 1.97 -2.69 3.16
C HIS A 164 2.62 -2.68 1.77
N LEU A 165 3.70 -1.92 1.62
CA LEU A 165 4.56 -1.94 0.44
C LEU A 165 5.82 -2.74 0.72
N TYR A 166 6.18 -3.64 -0.18
CA TYR A 166 7.33 -4.54 -0.06
C TYR A 166 8.51 -4.01 -0.83
N GLY A 167 9.70 -4.03 -0.24
CA GLY A 167 10.92 -3.68 -0.95
C GLY A 167 11.97 -2.94 -0.11
N TYR A 168 13.05 -2.56 -0.81
CA TYR A 168 14.15 -1.74 -0.31
C TYR A 168 14.47 -0.60 -1.26
N LEU A 169 14.91 0.53 -0.71
CA LEU A 169 15.55 1.61 -1.45
C LEU A 169 17.00 1.21 -1.69
N VAL A 170 17.36 1.01 -2.95
CA VAL A 170 18.72 0.71 -3.38
C VAL A 170 19.19 1.80 -4.32
N GLN A 171 20.37 2.37 -4.05
CA GLN A 171 20.96 3.40 -4.92
C GLN A 171 22.45 3.12 -5.12
N VAL A 172 22.89 3.08 -6.37
CA VAL A 172 24.31 3.07 -6.71
C VAL A 172 24.86 4.47 -6.50
N GLU A 173 25.85 4.61 -5.62
CA GLU A 173 26.48 5.89 -5.27
C GLU A 173 27.80 6.10 -6.00
N HIS A 174 28.55 5.01 -6.22
CA HIS A 174 29.83 5.04 -6.94
C HIS A 174 30.08 3.70 -7.65
N PRO A 175 30.57 3.71 -8.89
CA PRO A 175 30.71 4.89 -9.77
C PRO A 175 29.36 5.58 -10.00
N LYS A 176 29.38 6.87 -10.31
CA LYS A 176 28.14 7.58 -10.59
C LYS A 176 27.47 6.98 -11.84
N PRO A 177 26.14 6.73 -11.83
CA PRO A 177 25.46 6.20 -12.99
C PRO A 177 25.80 6.98 -14.27
N GLY A 178 26.20 6.25 -15.33
CA GLY A 178 26.62 6.84 -16.60
C GLY A 178 28.08 7.35 -16.65
N GLU A 179 28.84 7.33 -15.55
CA GLU A 179 30.23 7.71 -15.54
C GLU A 179 31.10 6.70 -16.36
N PRO A 180 31.92 7.19 -17.30
CA PRO A 180 32.80 6.30 -18.07
C PRO A 180 33.83 5.61 -17.17
N LEU A 181 33.98 4.29 -17.31
CA LEU A 181 34.95 3.48 -16.61
C LEU A 181 36.13 3.15 -17.52
N ILE A 182 37.30 3.13 -16.96
CA ILE A 182 38.52 2.80 -17.71
C ILE A 182 38.77 1.27 -17.63
N ALA A 183 38.87 0.65 -18.80
CA ALA A 183 39.18 -0.79 -18.90
C ALA A 183 40.42 -1.19 -18.09
N LYS A 184 40.34 -2.35 -17.43
CA LYS A 184 41.43 -2.92 -16.62
C LYS A 184 41.75 -2.16 -15.33
N GLU A 185 40.85 -1.28 -14.87
CA GLU A 185 41.00 -0.64 -13.56
C GLU A 185 40.19 -1.38 -12.49
N ASP A 186 40.73 -1.37 -11.28
CA ASP A 186 39.99 -1.76 -10.07
C ASP A 186 39.14 -0.58 -9.62
N VAL A 187 37.86 -0.82 -9.45
CA VAL A 187 36.88 0.20 -9.02
C VAL A 187 36.14 -0.31 -7.81
N MET A 188 35.88 0.58 -6.85
CA MET A 188 35.05 0.25 -5.70
C MET A 188 33.60 0.59 -6.00
N LEU A 189 32.74 -0.41 -6.14
CA LEU A 189 31.29 -0.23 -6.17
C LEU A 189 30.81 0.16 -4.78
N ARG A 190 30.02 1.22 -4.69
CA ARG A 190 29.34 1.67 -3.47
C ARG A 190 27.85 1.83 -3.74
N ALA A 191 27.04 1.29 -2.85
CA ALA A 191 25.60 1.44 -2.90
C ALA A 191 25.03 1.69 -1.50
N SER A 192 23.97 2.49 -1.40
CA SER A 192 23.18 2.60 -0.20
C SER A 192 21.97 1.69 -0.25
N VAL A 193 21.61 1.11 0.90
CA VAL A 193 20.46 0.23 1.07
C VAL A 193 19.66 0.68 2.28
N ARG A 194 18.37 1.04 2.06
CA ARG A 194 17.45 1.43 3.13
C ARG A 194 16.11 0.72 2.96
N THR A 195 15.32 0.65 4.02
CA THR A 195 13.92 0.21 3.88
C THR A 195 13.12 1.21 3.03
N LEU A 196 11.94 0.84 2.54
CA LEU A 196 11.09 1.79 1.79
C LEU A 196 10.66 3.01 2.62
N SER A 197 10.67 2.91 3.95
CA SER A 197 10.42 4.05 4.84
C SER A 197 11.65 4.93 5.09
N GLY A 198 12.80 4.62 4.49
CA GLY A 198 14.06 5.37 4.64
C GLY A 198 14.95 4.91 5.79
N ALA A 199 14.51 3.97 6.63
CA ALA A 199 15.27 3.48 7.77
C ALA A 199 16.56 2.76 7.34
N LEU A 200 17.60 2.88 8.17
CA LEU A 200 18.94 2.41 7.84
C LEU A 200 19.08 0.89 8.02
N VAL A 201 19.52 0.22 6.97
CA VAL A 201 19.92 -1.19 7.00
C VAL A 201 21.38 -1.30 7.45
N ARG A 202 21.62 -1.94 8.59
CA ARG A 202 22.97 -2.09 9.17
C ARG A 202 23.08 -3.32 10.06
N PRO A 203 24.27 -3.83 10.34
CA PRO A 203 24.43 -4.93 11.28
C PRO A 203 23.89 -4.59 12.67
N HIS A 204 23.34 -5.57 13.38
CA HIS A 204 22.83 -5.47 14.76
C HIS A 204 21.75 -4.39 14.96
N SER A 205 20.89 -4.18 13.98
CA SER A 205 19.74 -3.26 14.05
C SER A 205 18.43 -4.00 13.83
N ASP A 206 17.30 -3.28 13.90
CA ASP A 206 16.00 -3.85 13.57
C ASP A 206 15.97 -4.35 12.10
N TRP A 207 16.72 -3.69 11.23
CA TRP A 207 16.94 -4.09 9.82
C TRP A 207 18.37 -4.61 9.66
N ASP A 208 18.62 -5.78 10.23
CA ASP A 208 19.96 -6.38 10.34
C ASP A 208 20.44 -6.92 9.00
N SER A 209 21.41 -6.21 8.40
CA SER A 209 21.99 -6.58 7.11
C SER A 209 22.65 -7.98 7.07
N ARG A 210 23.00 -8.56 8.22
CA ARG A 210 23.57 -9.93 8.30
C ARG A 210 22.54 -11.02 7.97
N LYS A 211 21.25 -10.68 8.00
CA LYS A 211 20.14 -11.58 7.64
C LYS A 211 19.73 -11.44 6.18
N MET A 212 20.37 -10.55 5.44
CA MET A 212 20.06 -10.24 4.05
C MET A 212 21.21 -10.68 3.14
N HIS A 213 20.85 -11.04 1.91
CA HIS A 213 21.83 -11.23 0.84
C HIS A 213 21.94 -9.91 0.06
N ILE A 214 23.08 -9.22 0.21
CA ILE A 214 23.37 -7.96 -0.49
C ILE A 214 24.56 -8.19 -1.39
N TYR A 215 24.33 -8.17 -2.70
CA TYR A 215 25.34 -8.46 -3.69
C TYR A 215 25.13 -7.63 -4.96
N ALA A 216 26.14 -7.57 -5.79
CA ALA A 216 26.04 -6.96 -7.11
C ALA A 216 26.31 -7.99 -8.21
N GLU A 217 25.73 -7.74 -9.36
CA GLU A 217 25.99 -8.44 -10.61
C GLU A 217 26.63 -7.48 -11.59
N LEU A 218 27.71 -7.91 -12.23
CA LEU A 218 28.28 -7.26 -13.39
C LEU A 218 27.74 -7.94 -14.63
N LEU A 219 27.12 -7.17 -15.53
CA LEU A 219 26.53 -7.67 -16.77
C LEU A 219 27.19 -7.02 -17.98
N ILE A 220 27.35 -7.82 -19.03
CA ILE A 220 27.70 -7.36 -20.38
C ILE A 220 26.55 -7.81 -21.30
N GLY A 221 25.81 -6.83 -21.82
CA GLY A 221 24.49 -7.08 -22.37
C GLY A 221 23.59 -7.69 -21.27
N ASP A 222 22.94 -8.80 -21.59
CA ASP A 222 22.06 -9.52 -20.65
C ASP A 222 22.79 -10.63 -19.86
N ARG A 223 24.08 -10.86 -20.14
CA ARG A 223 24.85 -11.93 -19.52
C ARG A 223 25.51 -11.46 -18.23
N ILE A 224 25.21 -12.13 -17.12
CA ILE A 224 25.93 -11.96 -15.86
C ILE A 224 27.33 -12.57 -16.03
N VAL A 225 28.37 -11.74 -15.90
CA VAL A 225 29.78 -12.18 -16.01
C VAL A 225 30.42 -12.35 -14.64
N GLU A 226 29.92 -11.66 -13.63
CA GLU A 226 30.41 -11.75 -12.26
C GLU A 226 29.36 -11.46 -11.24
N ARG A 227 29.47 -12.09 -10.05
CA ARG A 227 28.69 -11.73 -8.85
C ARG A 227 29.64 -11.35 -7.72
N LEU A 228 29.35 -10.20 -7.12
CA LEU A 228 30.18 -9.55 -6.13
C LEU A 228 29.42 -9.51 -4.81
N GLN A 229 29.92 -10.18 -3.77
CA GLN A 229 29.40 -10.01 -2.43
C GLN A 229 29.69 -8.59 -1.96
N MET A 230 28.67 -7.86 -1.51
CA MET A 230 28.83 -6.52 -0.96
C MET A 230 28.93 -6.57 0.57
N PHE A 231 29.82 -5.77 1.11
CA PHE A 231 30.09 -5.70 2.55
C PHE A 231 29.69 -4.35 3.11
N TYR A 232 29.19 -4.36 4.35
CA TYR A 232 28.82 -3.14 5.04
C TYR A 232 30.04 -2.25 5.30
N ALA A 233 29.98 -1.00 4.83
CA ALA A 233 31.08 -0.04 4.89
C ALA A 233 30.96 1.01 6.01
N GLY A 234 30.04 0.81 6.96
CA GLY A 234 29.94 1.56 8.22
C GLY A 234 29.08 2.80 8.19
N GLU A 235 28.97 3.56 7.13
CA GLU A 235 28.24 4.81 7.10
C GLU A 235 26.90 4.70 6.34
N LYS A 236 25.85 5.33 6.87
CA LYS A 236 24.56 5.59 6.18
C LYS A 236 23.99 4.41 5.37
N SER A 237 24.12 3.17 5.88
CA SER A 237 23.70 1.96 5.17
C SER A 237 24.42 1.73 3.84
N ARG A 238 25.70 2.09 3.77
CA ARG A 238 26.54 1.89 2.61
C ARG A 238 27.11 0.47 2.59
N PHE A 239 27.13 -0.11 1.39
CA PHE A 239 27.71 -1.40 1.08
C PHE A 239 28.69 -1.26 -0.06
N GLU A 240 29.81 -1.97 0.00
CA GLU A 240 30.92 -1.86 -0.96
C GLU A 240 31.36 -3.21 -1.46
N ALA A 241 31.80 -3.25 -2.71
CA ALA A 241 32.49 -4.37 -3.32
C ALA A 241 33.50 -3.89 -4.36
N PRO A 242 34.75 -4.40 -4.37
CA PRO A 242 35.68 -4.13 -5.45
C PRO A 242 35.28 -4.94 -6.68
N PHE A 243 35.48 -4.39 -7.87
CA PHE A 243 35.34 -5.11 -9.13
C PHE A 243 36.38 -4.64 -10.13
N PHE A 244 36.67 -5.50 -11.09
CA PHE A 244 37.60 -5.22 -12.18
C PHE A 244 36.83 -4.85 -13.43
N VAL A 245 37.14 -3.68 -14.02
CA VAL A 245 36.48 -3.22 -15.24
C VAL A 245 36.92 -4.08 -16.42
N PRO A 246 36.02 -4.75 -17.15
CA PRO A 246 36.34 -5.60 -18.27
C PRO A 246 37.07 -4.80 -19.38
N ILE A 247 37.78 -5.50 -20.27
CA ILE A 247 38.36 -4.83 -21.42
C ILE A 247 37.28 -4.32 -22.37
N SER A 248 37.48 -3.16 -22.97
CA SER A 248 36.50 -2.51 -23.83
C SER A 248 36.09 -3.36 -25.04
N LYS A 249 36.93 -4.28 -25.51
CA LYS A 249 36.61 -5.24 -26.56
C LYS A 249 35.53 -6.24 -26.14
N ASP A 250 35.49 -6.63 -24.87
CA ASP A 250 34.53 -7.58 -24.34
C ASP A 250 33.20 -6.87 -23.93
N ALA A 251 33.26 -5.56 -23.74
CA ALA A 251 32.11 -4.72 -23.38
C ALA A 251 31.98 -3.52 -24.36
N PRO A 252 31.73 -3.76 -25.67
CA PRO A 252 31.68 -2.70 -26.68
C PRO A 252 30.57 -1.68 -26.44
N ASP A 253 29.44 -2.13 -25.90
CA ASP A 253 28.27 -1.28 -25.57
C ASP A 253 28.28 -0.86 -24.08
N GLY A 254 29.40 -1.08 -23.37
CA GLY A 254 29.52 -0.80 -21.96
C GLY A 254 29.11 -2.00 -21.08
N MET A 255 28.96 -1.71 -19.80
CA MET A 255 28.57 -2.71 -18.79
C MET A 255 27.46 -2.18 -17.89
N THR A 256 26.76 -3.09 -17.26
CA THR A 256 25.74 -2.76 -16.25
C THR A 256 26.18 -3.32 -14.89
N LEU A 257 26.10 -2.50 -13.86
CA LEU A 257 26.14 -2.95 -12.47
C LEU A 257 24.71 -2.99 -11.93
N ARG A 258 24.32 -4.15 -11.39
CA ARG A 258 23.02 -4.39 -10.75
C ARG A 258 23.24 -4.75 -9.31
N VAL A 259 22.79 -3.91 -8.39
CA VAL A 259 22.84 -4.18 -6.94
C VAL A 259 21.52 -4.80 -6.52
N ILE A 260 21.58 -5.88 -5.79
CA ILE A 260 20.44 -6.68 -5.35
C ILE A 260 20.47 -6.80 -3.83
N VAL A 261 19.31 -6.61 -3.23
CA VAL A 261 19.06 -6.88 -1.81
C VAL A 261 17.96 -7.92 -1.72
N ALA A 262 18.21 -9.01 -1.03
CA ALA A 262 17.24 -10.08 -0.82
C ALA A 262 17.12 -10.41 0.67
N ASP A 263 16.01 -10.04 1.26
CA ASP A 263 15.59 -10.49 2.58
C ASP A 263 14.47 -11.53 2.42
N VAL A 264 14.89 -12.77 2.30
CA VAL A 264 13.98 -13.90 2.07
C VAL A 264 13.05 -14.12 3.26
N SER A 265 13.51 -13.77 4.47
CA SER A 265 12.73 -14.00 5.71
C SER A 265 11.50 -13.12 5.79
N THR A 266 11.53 -11.95 5.19
CA THR A 266 10.43 -10.97 5.18
C THR A 266 9.74 -10.87 3.82
N GLY A 267 10.32 -11.45 2.76
CA GLY A 267 9.84 -11.30 1.40
C GLY A 267 10.12 -9.91 0.80
N ASN A 268 11.00 -9.13 1.40
CA ASN A 268 11.41 -7.83 0.89
C ASN A 268 12.62 -7.97 -0.05
N PHE A 269 12.49 -7.41 -1.24
CA PHE A 269 13.56 -7.40 -2.25
C PHE A 269 13.76 -5.98 -2.78
N GLY A 270 15.01 -5.66 -3.17
CA GLY A 270 15.34 -4.39 -3.78
C GLY A 270 16.37 -4.55 -4.86
N VAL A 271 16.27 -3.73 -5.90
CA VAL A 271 17.22 -3.73 -7.02
C VAL A 271 17.49 -2.32 -7.52
N ALA A 272 18.74 -2.05 -7.86
CA ALA A 272 19.11 -0.87 -8.64
C ALA A 272 20.09 -1.29 -9.73
N SER A 273 19.96 -0.71 -10.92
CA SER A 273 20.87 -0.95 -12.05
C SER A 273 21.39 0.37 -12.60
N ALA A 274 22.66 0.38 -12.97
CA ALA A 274 23.29 1.52 -13.62
C ALA A 274 24.18 1.04 -14.76
N GLN A 275 24.14 1.75 -15.87
CA GLN A 275 24.94 1.48 -17.07
C GLN A 275 26.18 2.36 -17.11
N TYR A 276 27.27 1.81 -17.62
CA TYR A 276 28.59 2.46 -17.67
C TYR A 276 29.26 2.21 -19.01
N PRO A 277 29.62 3.27 -19.74
CA PRO A 277 30.52 3.16 -20.90
C PRO A 277 31.89 2.64 -20.44
N VAL A 278 32.48 1.72 -21.19
CA VAL A 278 33.86 1.22 -20.93
C VAL A 278 34.80 1.81 -21.96
N LEU A 279 35.75 2.62 -21.49
CA LEU A 279 36.76 3.26 -22.32
C LEU A 279 38.06 2.46 -22.35
N SER A 280 38.71 2.44 -23.52
CA SER A 280 40.02 1.83 -23.65
C SER A 280 41.11 2.66 -22.95
N GLU A 281 42.15 2.00 -22.47
CA GLU A 281 43.32 2.61 -21.82
C GLU A 281 43.97 3.73 -22.67
N ARG A 282 43.84 3.66 -24.01
CA ARG A 282 44.44 4.65 -24.97
C ARG A 282 43.78 6.02 -24.92
N LEU A 283 42.57 6.14 -24.35
CA LEU A 283 41.84 7.42 -24.21
C LEU A 283 42.14 8.14 -22.89
N ARG A 284 43.01 7.61 -22.08
CA ARG A 284 43.45 8.24 -20.83
C ARG A 284 44.21 9.54 -21.15
N PRO A 285 43.76 10.73 -20.74
CA PRO A 285 44.56 11.93 -20.87
C PRO A 285 45.82 11.74 -20.02
N ARG A 286 47.00 11.94 -20.63
CA ARG A 286 48.28 12.00 -19.88
C ARG A 286 48.10 13.08 -18.80
N LYS A 287 48.24 12.72 -17.54
CA LYS A 287 48.47 13.69 -16.47
C LYS A 287 49.84 14.36 -16.76
N ASN A 288 49.79 15.63 -17.14
CA ASN A 288 50.97 16.50 -17.16
C ASN A 288 51.37 16.84 -15.71
#